data_e49b5582294042e20f85d2a00aa9bf0c
#
_entry.id   e49b5582294042e20f85d2a00aa9bf0c
#
_cell.length_a   1.000
_cell.length_b   1.000
_cell.length_c   1.000
_cell.angle_alpha   90.00
_cell.angle_beta   90.00
_cell.angle_gamma   90.00
#
_symmetry.space_group_name_H-M   'P 1'
#
loop_
_entity.id
_entity.type
_entity.pdbx_description
1 polymer ?
#
loop_
_entity_poly.entity_id
_entity_poly.type
_entity_poly.pdbx_seq_one_letter_code
_entity_poly.pdbx_strand_id
1 'polypeptide(L)'
;VPLKPTKLGRVANQEKSGWTLRRFLNALKVSLPWVKQMAVLAGNTLKYFLRFVAGNIEGIARAPAAAKWGLMVRHSRRPTSMELSPLPSSDDIWLDAVRAYEATGVWPISFSYPRPASAPGNNNSGTMCPVFPGHSYAFIDGNDYIKTYAGYRFALTHKKGGWDCFRHLEILYAGAVPYMPDAGLIPEFTMVHYPKLLFSEVANQLNTAAGSLGVDVRKQLIDYFNQNLTTEAMARYFLKAASPIPKPKILFIDQAAVDRPDYQSILTLIGLKQILGNHVSVAFPTGYLYEDWSGDTTKLYGRGFGYTRVLDGGLKNPNEVRSTPLSLSASSLSKFDLVVVGSIKRNENLARQLLGRFPANKTVWVNGEDATPSREELRTCTSLGVTLFVRELTKFPQHL
;
A
#
# COMPACT_ATOMS: atom_id res chain seq x y z
N VAL A 1 -40.09 -53.43 -51.85
CA VAL A 1 -39.60 -53.83 -50.51
C VAL A 1 -38.87 -52.65 -49.89
N PRO A 2 -39.40 -51.98 -48.83
CA PRO A 2 -38.72 -50.85 -48.23
C PRO A 2 -37.71 -51.34 -47.20
N LEU A 3 -36.48 -50.86 -47.31
CA LEU A 3 -35.43 -51.08 -46.32
C LEU A 3 -35.68 -50.32 -45.06
N LYS A 4 -35.58 -51.03 -43.92
CA LYS A 4 -35.70 -50.45 -42.55
C LYS A 4 -34.55 -49.49 -42.29
N PRO A 5 -34.79 -48.35 -41.58
CA PRO A 5 -33.75 -47.43 -41.19
C PRO A 5 -32.89 -48.02 -40.07
N THR A 6 -31.60 -48.01 -40.25
CA THR A 6 -30.57 -48.48 -39.32
C THR A 6 -30.50 -47.62 -38.06
N LYS A 7 -30.17 -48.25 -36.92
CA LYS A 7 -30.08 -47.72 -35.54
C LYS A 7 -29.04 -46.63 -35.28
N LEU A 8 -28.67 -45.82 -36.25
CA LEU A 8 -27.66 -44.75 -36.11
C LEU A 8 -28.25 -43.37 -35.75
N GLY A 9 -29.57 -43.24 -35.66
CA GLY A 9 -30.26 -41.97 -35.39
C GLY A 9 -30.59 -41.67 -33.92
N ARG A 10 -30.21 -42.53 -32.94
CA ARG A 10 -30.60 -42.36 -31.53
C ARG A 10 -29.45 -42.07 -30.56
N VAL A 11 -28.22 -41.93 -31.00
CA VAL A 11 -27.08 -41.62 -30.12
C VAL A 11 -26.73 -40.12 -30.10
N ALA A 12 -27.26 -39.33 -31.05
CA ALA A 12 -26.91 -37.92 -31.16
C ALA A 12 -27.75 -36.93 -30.34
N ASN A 13 -28.75 -37.42 -29.55
CA ASN A 13 -29.65 -36.51 -28.83
C ASN A 13 -29.65 -36.66 -27.30
N GLN A 14 -28.65 -37.34 -26.71
CA GLN A 14 -28.54 -37.51 -25.25
C GLN A 14 -27.30 -36.85 -24.61
N GLU A 15 -26.47 -36.13 -25.34
CA GLU A 15 -25.29 -35.40 -24.82
C GLU A 15 -25.39 -33.87 -24.88
N LYS A 16 -26.57 -33.32 -24.71
CA LYS A 16 -26.76 -31.88 -24.47
C LYS A 16 -27.19 -31.58 -23.03
N SER A 17 -26.53 -32.17 -22.05
CA SER A 17 -26.76 -31.71 -20.70
C SER A 17 -25.51 -31.87 -19.84
N GLY A 18 -24.90 -30.77 -19.50
CA GLY A 18 -24.19 -30.65 -18.23
C GLY A 18 -22.68 -30.73 -18.22
N TRP A 19 -22.00 -30.18 -19.21
CA TRP A 19 -20.64 -29.68 -18.92
C TRP A 19 -20.73 -28.39 -18.15
N THR A 20 -20.87 -28.52 -16.84
CA THR A 20 -20.75 -27.36 -15.96
C THR A 20 -19.28 -26.97 -15.93
N LEU A 21 -18.99 -25.67 -15.89
CA LEU A 21 -17.66 -25.10 -15.71
C LEU A 21 -16.84 -25.84 -14.62
N ARG A 22 -17.55 -26.35 -13.61
CA ARG A 22 -16.99 -27.16 -12.51
C ARG A 22 -16.46 -28.53 -12.97
N ARG A 23 -17.10 -29.20 -13.93
CA ARG A 23 -16.61 -30.47 -14.51
C ARG A 23 -15.43 -30.23 -15.43
N PHE A 24 -15.45 -29.15 -16.22
CA PHE A 24 -14.32 -28.72 -17.03
C PHE A 24 -13.10 -28.39 -16.17
N LEU A 25 -13.27 -27.63 -15.09
CA LEU A 25 -12.21 -27.30 -14.15
C LEU A 25 -11.70 -28.53 -13.37
N ASN A 26 -12.56 -29.51 -13.07
CA ASN A 26 -12.13 -30.77 -12.45
C ASN A 26 -11.37 -31.68 -13.41
N ALA A 27 -11.73 -31.70 -14.68
CA ALA A 27 -10.96 -32.43 -15.73
C ALA A 27 -9.57 -31.81 -15.94
N LEU A 28 -9.45 -30.48 -15.85
CA LEU A 28 -8.16 -29.76 -15.90
C LEU A 28 -7.28 -29.99 -14.66
N LYS A 29 -7.86 -30.44 -13.53
CA LYS A 29 -7.10 -30.72 -12.29
C LYS A 29 -6.18 -31.94 -12.36
N VAL A 30 -6.29 -32.77 -13.39
CA VAL A 30 -5.65 -34.08 -13.44
C VAL A 30 -4.30 -34.06 -14.19
N SER A 31 -3.96 -33.01 -14.93
CA SER A 31 -2.74 -33.00 -15.75
C SER A 31 -1.95 -31.70 -15.60
N LEU A 32 -0.80 -31.77 -14.99
CA LEU A 32 0.29 -30.77 -14.90
C LEU A 32 0.16 -29.64 -13.85
N PRO A 33 1.21 -29.36 -13.07
CA PRO A 33 1.21 -28.34 -12.02
C PRO A 33 0.87 -26.91 -12.51
N TRP A 34 1.27 -26.56 -13.73
CA TRP A 34 1.00 -25.25 -14.32
C TRP A 34 -0.47 -25.07 -14.73
N VAL A 35 -1.16 -26.16 -15.12
CA VAL A 35 -2.60 -26.12 -15.43
C VAL A 35 -3.42 -25.92 -14.15
N LYS A 36 -2.96 -26.47 -13.02
CA LYS A 36 -3.57 -26.17 -11.70
C LYS A 36 -3.40 -24.69 -11.31
N GLN A 37 -2.23 -24.13 -11.56
CA GLN A 37 -1.99 -22.71 -11.33
C GLN A 37 -2.86 -21.82 -12.22
N MET A 38 -2.99 -22.15 -13.49
CA MET A 38 -3.85 -21.41 -14.43
C MET A 38 -5.35 -21.53 -14.09
N ALA A 39 -5.80 -22.69 -13.59
CA ALA A 39 -7.20 -22.88 -13.16
C ALA A 39 -7.51 -22.08 -11.87
N VAL A 40 -6.57 -21.99 -10.94
CA VAL A 40 -6.69 -21.14 -9.73
C VAL A 40 -6.67 -19.67 -10.11
N LEU A 41 -5.82 -19.29 -11.06
CA LEU A 41 -5.73 -17.94 -11.63
C LEU A 41 -7.05 -17.52 -12.31
N ALA A 42 -7.58 -18.36 -13.20
CA ALA A 42 -8.85 -18.11 -13.89
C ALA A 42 -10.03 -18.03 -12.89
N GLY A 43 -10.06 -18.92 -11.89
CA GLY A 43 -11.08 -18.91 -10.85
C GLY A 43 -11.03 -17.66 -9.95
N ASN A 44 -9.83 -17.21 -9.60
CA ASN A 44 -9.66 -15.98 -8.83
C ASN A 44 -9.98 -14.73 -9.66
N THR A 45 -9.53 -14.67 -10.92
CA THR A 45 -9.85 -13.56 -11.83
C THR A 45 -11.35 -13.44 -12.06
N LEU A 46 -12.04 -14.56 -12.28
CA LEU A 46 -13.50 -14.58 -12.41
C LEU A 46 -14.20 -14.18 -11.11
N LYS A 47 -13.72 -14.62 -9.97
CA LYS A 47 -14.27 -14.23 -8.66
C LYS A 47 -14.09 -12.74 -8.36
N TYR A 48 -12.95 -12.15 -8.73
CA TYR A 48 -12.71 -10.71 -8.60
C TYR A 48 -13.51 -9.92 -9.63
N PHE A 49 -13.59 -10.40 -10.86
CA PHE A 49 -14.46 -9.81 -11.90
C PHE A 49 -15.93 -9.85 -11.49
N LEU A 50 -16.43 -10.98 -10.97
CA LEU A 50 -17.81 -11.09 -10.48
C LEU A 50 -18.05 -10.21 -9.23
N ARG A 51 -17.08 -10.07 -8.31
CA ARG A 51 -17.17 -9.12 -7.19
C ARG A 51 -17.12 -7.66 -7.66
N PHE A 52 -16.31 -7.35 -8.65
CA PHE A 52 -16.27 -6.03 -9.28
C PHE A 52 -17.62 -5.72 -9.95
N VAL A 53 -18.15 -6.65 -10.73
CA VAL A 53 -19.46 -6.52 -11.37
C VAL A 53 -20.58 -6.45 -10.32
N ALA A 54 -20.60 -7.31 -9.30
CA ALA A 54 -21.60 -7.28 -8.25
C ALA A 54 -21.55 -6.00 -7.39
N GLY A 55 -20.35 -5.55 -7.00
CA GLY A 55 -20.18 -4.27 -6.29
C GLY A 55 -20.62 -3.06 -7.12
N ASN A 56 -20.40 -3.11 -8.44
CA ASN A 56 -20.91 -2.07 -9.34
C ASN A 56 -22.41 -2.20 -9.64
N ILE A 57 -22.97 -3.43 -9.65
CA ILE A 57 -24.41 -3.65 -9.83
C ILE A 57 -25.18 -3.15 -8.61
N GLU A 58 -24.72 -3.35 -7.38
CA GLU A 58 -25.33 -2.76 -6.20
C GLU A 58 -25.26 -1.22 -6.19
N GLY A 59 -24.16 -0.65 -6.68
CA GLY A 59 -24.03 0.79 -6.93
C GLY A 59 -24.93 1.27 -8.08
N ILE A 60 -25.10 0.48 -9.13
CA ILE A 60 -25.95 0.74 -10.30
C ILE A 60 -27.44 0.65 -9.93
N ALA A 61 -27.84 -0.32 -9.10
CA ALA A 61 -29.24 -0.49 -8.66
C ALA A 61 -29.74 0.65 -7.75
N ARG A 62 -28.83 1.42 -7.13
CA ARG A 62 -29.16 2.58 -6.28
C ARG A 62 -29.02 3.93 -6.97
N ALA A 63 -28.60 4.00 -8.23
CA ALA A 63 -28.37 5.26 -8.91
C ALA A 63 -29.19 5.36 -10.21
N PRO A 64 -29.95 6.44 -10.39
CA PRO A 64 -30.31 6.91 -11.74
C PRO A 64 -29.07 7.34 -12.54
N ALA A 65 -27.88 6.96 -12.12
CA ALA A 65 -26.58 7.45 -12.55
C ALA A 65 -25.84 6.52 -13.52
N ALA A 66 -26.35 5.34 -13.86
CA ALA A 66 -25.76 4.51 -14.91
C ALA A 66 -25.74 5.23 -16.28
N ALA A 67 -26.73 6.10 -16.53
CA ALA A 67 -26.70 7.03 -17.66
C ALA A 67 -25.65 8.14 -17.49
N LYS A 68 -25.31 8.54 -16.25
CA LYS A 68 -24.25 9.52 -15.97
C LYS A 68 -22.84 8.94 -16.13
N TRP A 69 -22.63 7.65 -15.94
CA TRP A 69 -21.30 7.03 -16.13
C TRP A 69 -20.86 7.09 -17.59
N GLY A 70 -21.74 6.77 -18.51
CA GLY A 70 -21.47 6.93 -19.95
C GLY A 70 -21.33 8.41 -20.37
N LEU A 71 -21.99 9.35 -19.66
CA LEU A 71 -21.87 10.79 -19.89
C LEU A 71 -20.65 11.40 -19.18
N MET A 72 -20.24 10.94 -18.01
CA MET A 72 -19.02 11.42 -17.34
C MET A 72 -17.75 11.04 -18.11
N VAL A 73 -17.71 9.86 -18.74
CA VAL A 73 -16.63 9.50 -19.66
C VAL A 73 -16.65 10.33 -20.95
N ARG A 74 -17.85 10.82 -21.37
CA ARG A 74 -17.99 11.68 -22.57
C ARG A 74 -17.91 13.18 -22.29
N HIS A 75 -18.06 13.62 -21.03
CA HIS A 75 -18.08 15.03 -20.64
C HIS A 75 -17.05 15.42 -19.58
N SER A 76 -16.02 14.60 -19.34
CA SER A 76 -14.79 15.18 -18.84
C SER A 76 -14.33 16.17 -19.91
N ARG A 77 -14.66 17.45 -19.68
CA ARG A 77 -14.13 18.55 -20.52
C ARG A 77 -12.64 18.28 -20.62
N ARG A 78 -12.16 18.10 -21.87
CA ARG A 78 -10.73 18.15 -22.15
C ARG A 78 -10.22 19.39 -21.42
N PRO A 79 -9.27 19.29 -20.49
CA PRO A 79 -8.55 20.46 -20.07
C PRO A 79 -7.91 20.98 -21.36
N THR A 80 -8.39 22.13 -21.83
CA THR A 80 -7.66 22.90 -22.84
C THR A 80 -6.27 23.05 -22.29
N SER A 81 -5.25 22.52 -23.01
CA SER A 81 -3.82 22.70 -22.79
C SER A 81 -3.49 23.19 -21.38
N MET A 82 -3.55 22.28 -20.39
CA MET A 82 -2.85 22.52 -19.15
C MET A 82 -1.37 22.46 -19.51
N GLU A 83 -0.72 23.62 -19.57
CA GLU A 83 0.68 23.69 -19.26
C GLU A 83 0.86 22.86 -18.00
N LEU A 84 1.70 21.85 -18.09
CA LEU A 84 2.07 21.02 -16.92
C LEU A 84 2.59 22.00 -15.89
N SER A 85 1.75 22.40 -14.96
CA SER A 85 2.23 23.09 -13.76
C SER A 85 3.33 22.21 -13.19
N PRO A 86 4.49 22.77 -12.85
CA PRO A 86 5.55 21.97 -12.23
C PRO A 86 4.91 21.18 -11.11
N LEU A 87 5.26 19.89 -11.00
CA LEU A 87 4.80 19.04 -9.88
C LEU A 87 4.99 19.87 -8.61
N PRO A 88 3.94 20.00 -7.76
CA PRO A 88 4.06 20.78 -6.54
C PRO A 88 5.32 20.32 -5.82
N SER A 89 6.17 21.25 -5.42
CA SER A 89 7.34 20.90 -4.64
C SER A 89 6.89 20.19 -3.36
N SER A 90 7.72 19.31 -2.81
CA SER A 90 7.42 18.69 -1.52
C SER A 90 7.10 19.73 -0.43
N ASP A 91 7.62 20.93 -0.57
CA ASP A 91 7.40 22.05 0.34
C ASP A 91 5.99 22.65 0.18
N ASP A 92 5.45 22.74 -1.03
CA ASP A 92 4.09 23.25 -1.27
C ASP A 92 3.05 22.29 -0.71
N ILE A 93 3.18 20.98 -0.98
CA ILE A 93 2.31 19.95 -0.37
C ILE A 93 2.40 20.03 1.15
N TRP A 94 3.60 20.24 1.69
CA TRP A 94 3.81 20.36 3.13
C TRP A 94 3.11 21.61 3.70
N LEU A 95 3.28 22.77 3.09
CA LEU A 95 2.70 24.03 3.58
C LEU A 95 1.16 23.99 3.65
N ASP A 96 0.52 23.44 2.63
CA ASP A 96 -0.94 23.31 2.60
C ASP A 96 -1.44 22.26 3.62
N ALA A 97 -0.71 21.16 3.80
CA ALA A 97 -1.01 20.17 4.79
C ALA A 97 -0.85 20.71 6.22
N VAL A 98 0.24 21.41 6.52
CA VAL A 98 0.54 21.91 7.87
C VAL A 98 -0.58 22.80 8.41
N ARG A 99 -1.05 23.77 7.64
CA ARG A 99 -2.13 24.67 8.07
C ARG A 99 -3.43 23.94 8.42
N ALA A 100 -3.71 22.89 7.69
CA ALA A 100 -4.93 22.12 7.85
C ALA A 100 -4.87 21.10 8.99
N TYR A 101 -3.70 20.53 9.28
CA TYR A 101 -3.54 19.43 10.23
C TYR A 101 -3.04 19.87 11.62
N GLU A 102 -2.31 20.98 11.75
CA GLU A 102 -1.82 21.50 13.03
C GLU A 102 -2.94 21.74 14.04
N ALA A 103 -4.06 22.31 13.58
CA ALA A 103 -5.19 22.63 14.44
C ALA A 103 -5.89 21.39 15.05
N THR A 104 -5.75 20.23 14.45
CA THR A 104 -6.45 19.00 14.86
C THR A 104 -5.53 17.95 15.48
N GLY A 105 -4.22 18.06 15.30
CA GLY A 105 -3.26 17.01 15.67
C GLY A 105 -3.39 15.72 14.86
N VAL A 106 -4.24 15.71 13.78
CA VAL A 106 -4.44 14.56 12.90
C VAL A 106 -3.75 14.81 11.57
N TRP A 107 -2.82 13.95 11.21
CA TRP A 107 -1.95 14.08 10.06
C TRP A 107 -2.13 12.90 9.09
N PRO A 108 -2.18 13.11 7.78
CA PRO A 108 -2.11 12.01 6.84
C PRO A 108 -0.70 11.42 6.83
N ILE A 109 -0.60 10.13 6.56
CA ILE A 109 0.66 9.45 6.29
C ILE A 109 0.46 8.49 5.12
N SER A 110 1.52 8.19 4.38
CA SER A 110 1.48 7.24 3.29
C SER A 110 2.48 6.11 3.51
N PHE A 111 2.26 4.98 2.85
CA PHE A 111 3.32 3.99 2.73
C PHE A 111 4.56 4.60 2.08
N SER A 112 5.70 4.04 2.42
CA SER A 112 7.00 4.46 1.90
C SER A 112 7.89 3.24 1.66
N TYR A 113 8.92 3.38 0.84
CA TYR A 113 9.79 2.24 0.51
C TYR A 113 11.18 2.41 1.12
N PRO A 114 11.79 1.36 1.70
CA PRO A 114 13.03 1.48 2.47
C PRO A 114 14.28 1.85 1.67
N ARG A 115 14.22 1.76 0.37
CA ARG A 115 15.35 1.98 -0.54
C ARG A 115 14.95 2.93 -1.67
N PRO A 116 15.88 3.79 -2.15
CA PRO A 116 15.64 4.57 -3.36
C PRO A 116 15.54 3.63 -4.57
N ALA A 117 14.72 3.99 -5.55
CA ALA A 117 14.68 3.30 -6.82
C ALA A 117 15.95 3.59 -7.62
N SER A 118 16.50 2.56 -8.25
CA SER A 118 17.57 2.73 -9.23
C SER A 118 17.01 3.34 -10.52
N ALA A 119 17.88 4.03 -11.27
CA ALA A 119 17.52 4.49 -12.62
C ALA A 119 17.01 3.29 -13.46
N PRO A 120 15.96 3.49 -14.27
CA PRO A 120 15.39 2.41 -15.04
C PRO A 120 16.42 1.84 -16.00
N GLY A 121 16.65 0.53 -15.93
CA GLY A 121 17.44 -0.17 -16.94
C GLY A 121 16.81 -0.04 -18.33
N ASN A 122 17.62 -0.02 -19.37
CA ASN A 122 17.17 0.08 -20.77
C ASN A 122 16.47 -1.20 -21.30
N ASN A 123 16.37 -2.24 -20.48
CA ASN A 123 15.90 -3.57 -20.89
C ASN A 123 14.40 -3.79 -20.64
N ASN A 124 13.55 -2.95 -21.22
CA ASN A 124 12.11 -3.16 -21.17
C ASN A 124 11.67 -4.09 -22.30
N SER A 125 11.63 -5.39 -22.04
CA SER A 125 11.19 -6.41 -23.01
C SER A 125 9.68 -6.43 -23.23
N GLY A 126 8.90 -5.80 -22.35
CA GLY A 126 7.44 -5.80 -22.42
C GLY A 126 6.79 -4.46 -22.11
N THR A 127 5.59 -4.23 -22.65
CA THR A 127 4.84 -3.00 -22.40
C THR A 127 4.10 -3.05 -21.06
N MET A 128 3.31 -4.10 -20.81
CA MET A 128 2.51 -4.28 -19.60
C MET A 128 2.94 -5.55 -18.84
N CYS A 129 3.21 -5.39 -17.56
CA CYS A 129 3.58 -6.50 -16.68
C CYS A 129 2.41 -7.48 -16.51
N PRO A 130 2.63 -8.81 -16.63
CA PRO A 130 1.58 -9.81 -16.46
C PRO A 130 1.22 -10.07 -14.99
N VAL A 131 1.88 -9.42 -14.04
CA VAL A 131 1.55 -9.55 -12.60
C VAL A 131 0.34 -8.69 -12.28
N PHE A 132 -0.78 -9.36 -11.98
CA PHE A 132 -2.00 -8.67 -11.54
C PHE A 132 -2.05 -8.47 -10.02
N PRO A 133 -2.81 -7.47 -9.55
CA PRO A 133 -3.07 -7.29 -8.12
C PRO A 133 -3.55 -8.58 -7.43
N GLY A 134 -2.87 -8.97 -6.36
CA GLY A 134 -3.13 -10.23 -5.65
C GLY A 134 -2.16 -11.38 -5.99
N HIS A 135 -1.39 -11.28 -7.07
CA HIS A 135 -0.43 -12.31 -7.49
C HIS A 135 0.90 -12.31 -6.73
N SER A 136 1.18 -11.31 -5.90
CA SER A 136 2.42 -11.24 -5.10
C SER A 136 2.67 -12.48 -4.26
N TYR A 137 1.62 -13.18 -3.85
CA TYR A 137 1.74 -14.44 -3.11
C TYR A 137 2.17 -15.65 -3.97
N ALA A 138 2.22 -15.52 -5.28
CA ALA A 138 2.78 -16.55 -6.17
C ALA A 138 4.32 -16.57 -6.12
N PHE A 139 4.94 -15.48 -5.72
CA PHE A 139 6.40 -15.39 -5.58
C PHE A 139 6.83 -15.83 -4.19
N ILE A 140 7.92 -16.60 -4.12
CA ILE A 140 8.56 -17.00 -2.86
C ILE A 140 9.66 -15.99 -2.50
N ASP A 141 10.37 -15.51 -3.51
CA ASP A 141 11.45 -14.53 -3.38
C ASP A 141 11.00 -13.12 -3.78
N GLY A 142 11.28 -12.13 -2.92
CA GLY A 142 10.93 -10.73 -3.17
C GLY A 142 11.74 -10.09 -4.29
N ASN A 143 12.99 -10.54 -4.53
CA ASN A 143 13.80 -10.02 -5.61
C ASN A 143 13.25 -10.47 -6.97
N ASP A 144 12.79 -11.72 -7.09
CA ASP A 144 12.18 -12.21 -8.32
C ASP A 144 10.85 -11.49 -8.61
N TYR A 145 10.11 -11.16 -7.55
CA TYR A 145 8.90 -10.33 -7.66
C TYR A 145 9.23 -8.94 -8.21
N ILE A 146 10.22 -8.25 -7.66
CA ILE A 146 10.65 -6.92 -8.12
C ILE A 146 11.27 -6.99 -9.52
N LYS A 147 12.14 -7.98 -9.82
CA LYS A 147 12.72 -8.19 -11.16
C LYS A 147 11.65 -8.36 -12.23
N THR A 148 10.52 -9.02 -11.88
CA THR A 148 9.42 -9.17 -12.81
C THR A 148 8.83 -7.83 -13.21
N TYR A 149 8.60 -6.89 -12.28
CA TYR A 149 8.16 -5.54 -12.63
C TYR A 149 9.22 -4.78 -13.43
N ALA A 150 10.50 -4.91 -13.06
CA ALA A 150 11.60 -4.22 -13.74
C ALA A 150 11.72 -4.58 -15.23
N GLY A 151 11.23 -5.74 -15.64
CA GLY A 151 11.19 -6.18 -17.05
C GLY A 151 10.14 -5.48 -17.92
N TYR A 152 9.27 -4.65 -17.34
CA TYR A 152 8.14 -4.04 -18.02
C TYR A 152 8.08 -2.54 -17.85
N ARG A 153 7.44 -1.86 -18.82
CA ARG A 153 7.26 -0.41 -18.78
C ARG A 153 6.14 -0.01 -17.82
N PHE A 154 5.05 -0.75 -17.82
CA PHE A 154 3.87 -0.49 -17.01
C PHE A 154 3.49 -1.71 -16.17
N ALA A 155 2.88 -1.46 -15.02
CA ALA A 155 2.27 -2.51 -14.22
C ALA A 155 0.92 -2.06 -13.67
N LEU A 156 -0.10 -2.93 -13.80
CA LEU A 156 -1.44 -2.65 -13.31
C LEU A 156 -1.46 -2.63 -11.79
N THR A 157 -2.06 -1.59 -11.25
CA THR A 157 -2.38 -1.50 -9.84
C THR A 157 -3.74 -0.80 -9.65
N HIS A 158 -4.34 -0.94 -8.48
CA HIS A 158 -5.61 -0.31 -8.12
C HIS A 158 -5.80 -0.35 -6.61
N LYS A 159 -6.83 0.34 -6.11
CA LYS A 159 -7.30 0.22 -4.74
C LYS A 159 -7.50 -1.26 -4.37
N LYS A 160 -7.06 -1.65 -3.16
CA LYS A 160 -7.27 -2.98 -2.59
C LYS A 160 -8.17 -2.88 -1.34
N GLY A 161 -7.64 -3.11 -0.13
CA GLY A 161 -8.33 -2.80 1.12
C GLY A 161 -8.44 -1.28 1.30
N GLY A 162 -7.31 -0.61 1.28
CA GLY A 162 -7.17 0.85 1.20
C GLY A 162 -6.77 1.33 -0.20
N TRP A 163 -6.72 2.64 -0.38
CA TRP A 163 -6.19 3.29 -1.58
C TRP A 163 -4.66 3.18 -1.63
N ASP A 164 -4.02 3.43 -0.49
CA ASP A 164 -2.58 3.35 -0.36
C ASP A 164 -2.15 1.87 -0.23
N CYS A 165 -1.74 1.30 -1.34
CA CYS A 165 -1.26 -0.08 -1.44
C CYS A 165 0.25 -0.11 -1.61
N PHE A 166 0.94 -0.93 -0.83
CA PHE A 166 2.39 -1.07 -0.91
C PHE A 166 2.90 -1.43 -2.32
N ARG A 167 2.08 -2.13 -3.11
CA ARG A 167 2.37 -2.45 -4.52
C ARG A 167 2.65 -1.22 -5.39
N HIS A 168 2.03 -0.08 -5.15
CA HIS A 168 2.34 1.13 -5.92
C HIS A 168 3.82 1.48 -5.82
N LEU A 169 4.38 1.33 -4.61
CA LEU A 169 5.79 1.59 -4.33
C LEU A 169 6.70 0.49 -4.89
N GLU A 170 6.27 -0.77 -4.83
CA GLU A 170 7.03 -1.89 -5.41
C GLU A 170 7.20 -1.74 -6.92
N ILE A 171 6.16 -1.27 -7.62
CA ILE A 171 6.20 -0.99 -9.05
C ILE A 171 7.16 0.18 -9.34
N LEU A 172 7.03 1.29 -8.60
CA LEU A 172 7.91 2.47 -8.75
C LEU A 172 9.37 2.11 -8.43
N TYR A 173 9.60 1.39 -7.35
CA TYR A 173 10.94 0.92 -6.94
C TYR A 173 11.60 0.05 -8.02
N ALA A 174 10.82 -0.82 -8.66
CA ALA A 174 11.29 -1.62 -9.79
C ALA A 174 11.56 -0.79 -11.06
N GLY A 175 11.24 0.50 -11.05
CA GLY A 175 11.39 1.38 -12.20
C GLY A 175 10.31 1.21 -13.26
N ALA A 176 9.20 0.56 -12.98
CA ALA A 176 8.02 0.51 -13.83
C ALA A 176 7.06 1.67 -13.49
N VAL A 177 6.16 1.98 -14.42
CA VAL A 177 5.13 3.01 -14.24
C VAL A 177 3.85 2.34 -13.73
N PRO A 178 3.30 2.75 -12.56
CA PRO A 178 2.02 2.27 -12.10
C PRO A 178 0.90 2.71 -13.03
N TYR A 179 0.20 1.77 -13.64
CA TYR A 179 -1.05 2.01 -14.32
C TYR A 179 -2.20 1.79 -13.35
N MET A 180 -2.82 2.87 -12.90
CA MET A 180 -3.90 2.90 -11.91
C MET A 180 -5.17 3.48 -12.53
N PRO A 181 -6.05 2.65 -13.12
CA PRO A 181 -7.25 3.13 -13.82
C PRO A 181 -8.20 3.94 -12.96
N ASP A 182 -8.21 3.71 -11.66
CA ASP A 182 -9.03 4.37 -10.64
C ASP A 182 -8.32 5.55 -9.96
N ALA A 183 -7.18 6.02 -10.46
CA ALA A 183 -6.41 7.12 -9.86
C ALA A 183 -7.21 8.41 -9.66
N GLY A 184 -8.13 8.73 -10.57
CA GLY A 184 -9.00 9.90 -10.47
C GLY A 184 -10.04 9.83 -9.33
N LEU A 185 -10.18 8.68 -8.66
CA LEU A 185 -11.08 8.46 -7.54
C LEU A 185 -10.38 8.48 -6.17
N ILE A 186 -9.06 8.68 -6.14
CA ILE A 186 -8.30 8.75 -4.89
C ILE A 186 -8.79 9.95 -4.07
N PRO A 187 -9.21 9.74 -2.80
CA PRO A 187 -9.67 10.85 -1.96
C PRO A 187 -8.57 11.89 -1.73
N GLU A 188 -8.99 13.13 -1.51
CA GLU A 188 -8.09 14.28 -1.38
C GLU A 188 -7.01 14.08 -0.31
N PHE A 189 -7.39 13.58 0.87
CA PHE A 189 -6.49 13.43 2.02
C PHE A 189 -5.87 12.04 2.18
N THR A 190 -6.11 11.13 1.22
CA THR A 190 -5.46 9.81 1.14
C THR A 190 -4.34 9.87 0.11
N MET A 191 -3.24 9.16 0.36
CA MET A 191 -2.07 9.16 -0.56
C MET A 191 -1.57 10.58 -0.88
N VAL A 192 -1.56 11.49 0.11
CA VAL A 192 -1.17 12.91 -0.10
C VAL A 192 0.28 13.07 -0.55
N HIS A 193 1.13 12.11 -0.25
CA HIS A 193 2.54 12.11 -0.63
C HIS A 193 2.80 11.56 -2.04
N TYR A 194 1.75 11.02 -2.70
CA TYR A 194 1.89 10.48 -4.05
C TYR A 194 1.58 11.54 -5.12
N PRO A 195 2.18 11.43 -6.31
CA PRO A 195 1.91 12.33 -7.43
C PRO A 195 0.60 11.92 -8.12
N LYS A 196 -0.55 12.15 -7.44
CA LYS A 196 -1.89 11.69 -7.88
C LYS A 196 -2.28 12.20 -9.25
N LEU A 197 -1.94 13.45 -9.58
CA LEU A 197 -2.20 14.03 -10.90
C LEU A 197 -1.45 13.26 -11.99
N LEU A 198 -0.19 12.92 -11.74
CA LEU A 198 0.63 12.17 -12.70
C LEU A 198 0.11 10.73 -12.86
N PHE A 199 -0.39 10.10 -11.80
CA PHE A 199 -1.05 8.79 -11.89
C PHE A 199 -2.33 8.86 -12.74
N SER A 200 -3.13 9.91 -12.56
CA SER A 200 -4.35 10.13 -13.35
C SER A 200 -4.02 10.41 -14.81
N GLU A 201 -2.97 11.15 -15.10
CA GLU A 201 -2.50 11.41 -16.46
C GLU A 201 -2.03 10.13 -17.16
N VAL A 202 -1.22 9.31 -16.50
CA VAL A 202 -0.80 7.99 -16.99
C VAL A 202 -2.01 7.12 -17.33
N ALA A 203 -3.01 7.07 -16.44
CA ALA A 203 -4.23 6.30 -16.67
C ALA A 203 -5.00 6.82 -17.89
N ASN A 204 -5.15 8.12 -18.04
CA ASN A 204 -5.85 8.74 -19.17
C ASN A 204 -5.12 8.49 -20.49
N GLN A 205 -3.80 8.63 -20.54
CA GLN A 205 -3.01 8.42 -21.75
C GLN A 205 -3.05 6.97 -22.20
N LEU A 206 -2.96 5.98 -21.30
CA LEU A 206 -3.06 4.57 -21.63
C LEU A 206 -4.47 4.16 -22.09
N ASN A 207 -5.51 4.79 -21.56
CA ASN A 207 -6.89 4.51 -21.96
C ASN A 207 -7.27 5.11 -23.32
N THR A 208 -6.54 6.09 -23.83
CA THR A 208 -6.87 6.79 -25.10
C THR A 208 -6.17 6.23 -26.33
N ALA A 209 -5.66 4.99 -26.31
CA ALA A 209 -4.95 4.32 -27.40
C ALA A 209 -3.73 5.10 -27.98
N ALA A 210 -3.40 6.24 -27.41
CA ALA A 210 -2.24 7.05 -27.82
C ALA A 210 -0.90 6.48 -27.34
N GLY A 211 -0.89 5.34 -26.71
CA GLY A 211 0.19 4.35 -26.42
C GLY A 211 1.61 4.80 -26.10
N SER A 212 1.94 6.06 -26.24
CA SER A 212 3.29 6.58 -26.05
C SER A 212 3.34 7.60 -24.93
N LEU A 213 3.38 7.12 -23.68
CA LEU A 213 3.91 7.95 -22.60
C LEU A 213 5.36 8.31 -22.93
N GLY A 214 5.68 9.59 -22.94
CA GLY A 214 7.04 10.08 -23.16
C GLY A 214 8.02 9.42 -22.16
N VAL A 215 9.26 9.26 -22.56
CA VAL A 215 10.36 8.76 -21.69
C VAL A 215 10.46 9.59 -20.41
N ASP A 216 10.00 10.82 -20.44
CA ASP A 216 10.07 11.79 -19.35
C ASP A 216 9.19 11.44 -18.14
N VAL A 217 7.97 10.91 -18.32
CA VAL A 217 7.05 10.58 -17.21
C VAL A 217 7.62 9.50 -16.28
N ARG A 218 8.31 8.52 -16.84
CA ARG A 218 8.95 7.48 -16.03
C ARG A 218 10.06 8.04 -15.15
N LYS A 219 10.89 8.90 -15.73
CA LYS A 219 11.96 9.59 -14.98
C LYS A 219 11.37 10.48 -13.90
N GLN A 220 10.37 11.28 -14.22
CA GLN A 220 9.68 12.13 -13.24
C GLN A 220 9.10 11.33 -12.07
N LEU A 221 8.48 10.18 -12.33
CA LEU A 221 7.94 9.31 -11.28
C LEU A 221 9.03 8.72 -10.39
N ILE A 222 10.17 8.33 -10.96
CA ILE A 222 11.30 7.80 -10.18
C ILE A 222 11.96 8.90 -9.35
N ASP A 223 12.18 10.05 -9.93
CA ASP A 223 12.75 11.21 -9.23
C ASP A 223 11.81 11.62 -8.07
N TYR A 224 10.51 11.69 -8.33
CA TYR A 224 9.50 11.96 -7.29
C TYR A 224 9.50 10.90 -6.19
N PHE A 225 9.54 9.62 -6.56
CA PHE A 225 9.61 8.52 -5.61
C PHE A 225 10.81 8.64 -4.68
N ASN A 226 11.99 8.89 -5.24
CA ASN A 226 13.23 9.01 -4.47
C ASN A 226 13.22 10.21 -3.51
N GLN A 227 12.55 11.29 -3.88
CA GLN A 227 12.44 12.50 -3.08
C GLN A 227 11.38 12.38 -1.97
N ASN A 228 10.23 11.74 -2.26
CA ASN A 228 9.04 11.87 -1.42
C ASN A 228 8.52 10.55 -0.84
N LEU A 229 8.82 9.39 -1.47
CA LEU A 229 8.19 8.12 -1.13
C LEU A 229 9.16 7.10 -0.52
N THR A 230 10.39 7.50 -0.19
CA THR A 230 11.29 6.68 0.61
C THR A 230 10.95 6.75 2.09
N THR A 231 11.30 5.72 2.86
CA THR A 231 11.08 5.71 4.33
C THR A 231 11.81 6.86 5.01
N GLU A 232 12.98 7.27 4.51
CA GLU A 232 13.67 8.45 5.01
C GLU A 232 12.90 9.75 4.78
N ALA A 233 12.35 9.94 3.57
CA ALA A 233 11.55 11.12 3.26
C ALA A 233 10.30 11.18 4.14
N MET A 234 9.60 10.05 4.29
CA MET A 234 8.44 9.93 5.15
C MET A 234 8.77 10.16 6.63
N ALA A 235 9.93 9.69 7.09
CA ALA A 235 10.38 9.94 8.46
C ALA A 235 10.70 11.41 8.72
N ARG A 236 11.27 12.14 7.74
CA ARG A 236 11.47 13.60 7.85
C ARG A 236 10.13 14.33 7.98
N TYR A 237 9.14 13.96 7.15
CA TYR A 237 7.77 14.47 7.27
C TYR A 237 7.18 14.18 8.65
N PHE A 238 7.24 12.91 9.09
CA PHE A 238 6.74 12.47 10.39
C PHE A 238 7.33 13.29 11.54
N LEU A 239 8.65 13.45 11.56
CA LEU A 239 9.33 14.20 12.62
C LEU A 239 8.98 15.68 12.60
N LYS A 240 8.87 16.30 11.42
CA LYS A 240 8.48 17.72 11.31
C LYS A 240 7.10 17.97 11.89
N ALA A 241 6.18 17.01 11.74
CA ALA A 241 4.83 17.08 12.30
C ALA A 241 4.77 16.72 13.80
N ALA A 242 5.61 15.77 14.25
CA ALA A 242 5.48 15.17 15.57
C ALA A 242 6.39 15.78 16.65
N SER A 243 7.45 16.50 16.28
CA SER A 243 8.45 16.95 17.26
C SER A 243 9.11 18.28 16.88
N PRO A 244 9.17 19.23 17.80
CA PRO A 244 9.98 20.44 17.61
C PRO A 244 11.49 20.18 17.79
N ILE A 245 11.87 19.01 18.32
CA ILE A 245 13.26 18.65 18.58
C ILE A 245 13.86 18.03 17.30
N PRO A 246 14.97 18.56 16.74
CA PRO A 246 15.53 18.08 15.48
C PRO A 246 16.02 16.62 15.53
N LYS A 247 16.52 16.15 16.66
CA LYS A 247 17.00 14.77 16.85
C LYS A 247 16.45 14.20 18.16
N PRO A 248 15.14 13.92 18.25
CA PRO A 248 14.54 13.42 19.47
C PRO A 248 15.01 12.01 19.81
N LYS A 249 15.08 11.69 21.09
CA LYS A 249 15.18 10.31 21.57
C LYS A 249 13.79 9.69 21.53
N ILE A 250 13.60 8.72 20.67
CA ILE A 250 12.31 8.09 20.41
C ILE A 250 12.25 6.69 21.03
N LEU A 251 11.14 6.38 21.69
CA LEU A 251 10.75 5.02 21.98
C LEU A 251 9.66 4.59 20.99
N PHE A 252 9.96 3.62 20.15
CA PHE A 252 9.00 3.01 19.24
C PHE A 252 8.38 1.77 19.89
N ILE A 253 7.06 1.71 19.90
CA ILE A 253 6.27 0.67 20.57
C ILE A 253 5.32 0.05 19.57
N ASP A 254 5.50 -1.23 19.27
CA ASP A 254 4.54 -2.08 18.56
C ASP A 254 4.75 -3.53 18.99
N GLN A 255 3.97 -3.96 19.98
CA GLN A 255 4.05 -5.33 20.49
C GLN A 255 3.58 -6.33 19.44
N ALA A 256 2.57 -6.00 18.66
CA ALA A 256 2.01 -6.88 17.65
C ALA A 256 2.98 -7.10 16.47
N ALA A 257 3.90 -6.17 16.24
CA ALA A 257 4.87 -6.27 15.14
C ALA A 257 5.86 -7.43 15.29
N VAL A 258 6.05 -7.96 16.49
CA VAL A 258 6.95 -9.10 16.73
C VAL A 258 6.53 -10.31 15.88
N ASP A 259 5.23 -10.62 15.87
CA ASP A 259 4.67 -11.80 15.20
C ASP A 259 3.84 -11.45 13.95
N ARG A 260 3.24 -10.27 13.94
CA ARG A 260 2.31 -9.82 12.91
C ARG A 260 2.65 -8.40 12.47
N PRO A 261 3.71 -8.22 11.67
CA PRO A 261 4.11 -6.90 11.21
C PRO A 261 2.98 -6.18 10.45
N ASP A 262 2.83 -4.89 10.75
CA ASP A 262 1.99 -3.95 10.01
C ASP A 262 2.89 -3.10 9.12
N TYR A 263 2.58 -3.00 7.82
CA TYR A 263 3.45 -2.27 6.88
C TYR A 263 3.66 -0.82 7.33
N GLN A 264 2.60 -0.08 7.70
CA GLN A 264 2.75 1.32 8.06
C GLN A 264 3.61 1.50 9.30
N SER A 265 3.37 0.68 10.33
CA SER A 265 4.17 0.68 11.56
C SER A 265 5.66 0.41 11.26
N ILE A 266 5.92 -0.66 10.54
CA ILE A 266 7.29 -1.11 10.24
C ILE A 266 8.04 -0.11 9.35
N LEU A 267 7.39 0.41 8.31
CA LEU A 267 8.01 1.40 7.43
C LEU A 267 8.31 2.72 8.16
N THR A 268 7.44 3.13 9.09
CA THR A 268 7.69 4.27 9.97
C THR A 268 8.93 4.00 10.84
N LEU A 269 9.03 2.83 11.47
CA LEU A 269 10.19 2.44 12.27
C LEU A 269 11.48 2.44 11.44
N ILE A 270 11.46 1.82 10.25
CA ILE A 270 12.61 1.76 9.35
C ILE A 270 13.11 3.18 9.04
N GLY A 271 12.22 4.06 8.61
CA GLY A 271 12.59 5.43 8.27
C GLY A 271 13.17 6.21 9.46
N LEU A 272 12.56 6.07 10.64
CA LEU A 272 13.08 6.68 11.86
C LEU A 272 14.47 6.17 12.23
N LYS A 273 14.70 4.85 12.13
CA LYS A 273 16.02 4.24 12.34
C LYS A 273 17.05 4.71 11.31
N GLN A 274 16.68 4.83 10.05
CA GLN A 274 17.56 5.29 8.98
C GLN A 274 18.09 6.71 9.22
N ILE A 275 17.25 7.64 9.70
CA ILE A 275 17.64 9.05 9.87
C ILE A 275 18.14 9.41 11.27
N LEU A 276 17.72 8.68 12.30
CA LEU A 276 18.07 8.98 13.70
C LEU A 276 19.00 7.92 14.33
N GLY A 277 19.18 6.77 13.69
CA GLY A 277 20.04 5.70 14.18
C GLY A 277 19.66 5.24 15.58
N ASN A 278 20.64 5.23 16.48
CA ASN A 278 20.50 4.79 17.86
C ASN A 278 19.67 5.72 18.77
N HIS A 279 19.22 6.88 18.26
CA HIS A 279 18.24 7.71 18.97
C HIS A 279 16.84 7.06 18.99
N VAL A 280 16.61 6.05 18.16
CA VAL A 280 15.36 5.30 18.14
C VAL A 280 15.55 3.98 18.89
N SER A 281 14.93 3.83 20.04
CA SER A 281 14.84 2.59 20.80
C SER A 281 13.55 1.87 20.45
N VAL A 282 13.62 0.53 20.30
CA VAL A 282 12.44 -0.32 19.98
C VAL A 282 12.05 -1.08 21.24
N ALA A 283 10.80 -0.88 21.70
CA ALA A 283 10.34 -1.52 22.93
C ALA A 283 10.23 -3.04 22.81
N PHE A 284 9.78 -3.53 21.66
CA PHE A 284 9.59 -4.95 21.35
C PHE A 284 10.44 -5.29 20.11
N PRO A 285 11.56 -6.02 20.28
CA PRO A 285 12.52 -6.28 19.20
C PRO A 285 11.91 -6.92 17.97
N THR A 286 12.21 -6.37 16.79
CA THR A 286 11.77 -6.82 15.48
C THR A 286 12.98 -7.22 14.63
N GLY A 287 13.60 -8.33 14.98
CA GLY A 287 14.88 -8.76 14.40
C GLY A 287 14.89 -8.90 12.88
N TYR A 288 13.75 -9.20 12.27
CA TYR A 288 13.61 -9.40 10.82
C TYR A 288 13.88 -8.13 9.98
N LEU A 289 13.99 -6.96 10.59
CA LEU A 289 14.33 -5.71 9.90
C LEU A 289 15.81 -5.60 9.54
N TYR A 290 16.68 -6.30 10.24
CA TYR A 290 18.13 -6.15 10.15
C TYR A 290 18.76 -7.17 9.19
N GLU A 291 19.83 -6.75 8.51
CA GLU A 291 20.52 -7.54 7.48
C GLU A 291 21.05 -8.88 7.98
N ASP A 292 21.47 -8.95 9.25
CA ASP A 292 22.00 -10.15 9.90
C ASP A 292 20.92 -11.16 10.35
N TRP A 293 19.63 -10.86 10.13
CA TRP A 293 18.58 -11.80 10.48
C TRP A 293 18.47 -12.96 9.48
N SER A 294 18.54 -14.19 10.00
CA SER A 294 18.55 -15.45 9.23
C SER A 294 17.21 -16.20 9.24
N GLY A 295 16.16 -15.63 9.82
CA GLY A 295 14.87 -16.29 9.92
C GLY A 295 14.12 -16.42 8.58
N ASP A 296 13.03 -17.19 8.62
CA ASP A 296 12.20 -17.52 7.46
C ASP A 296 11.22 -16.39 7.14
N THR A 297 11.43 -15.70 6.03
CA THR A 297 10.57 -14.59 5.56
C THR A 297 9.17 -15.06 5.21
N THR A 298 8.95 -16.33 4.84
CA THR A 298 7.63 -16.84 4.42
C THR A 298 6.59 -16.82 5.54
N LYS A 299 7.05 -16.79 6.79
CA LYS A 299 6.21 -16.70 7.99
C LYS A 299 5.74 -15.27 8.29
N LEU A 300 6.35 -14.27 7.66
CA LEU A 300 6.01 -12.88 7.87
C LEU A 300 4.85 -12.46 6.96
N TYR A 301 4.09 -11.44 7.37
CA TYR A 301 3.04 -10.86 6.55
C TYR A 301 3.61 -10.38 5.21
N GLY A 302 2.91 -10.67 4.11
CA GLY A 302 3.41 -10.38 2.77
C GLY A 302 4.77 -11.03 2.45
N ARG A 303 5.13 -12.11 3.16
CA ARG A 303 6.45 -12.80 3.05
C ARG A 303 7.65 -11.89 3.31
N GLY A 304 7.44 -10.81 4.06
CA GLY A 304 8.50 -9.86 4.36
C GLY A 304 8.98 -9.02 3.18
N PHE A 305 8.26 -9.02 2.06
CA PHE A 305 8.67 -8.28 0.86
C PHE A 305 8.76 -6.78 1.15
N GLY A 306 9.88 -6.19 0.73
CA GLY A 306 10.14 -4.77 0.82
C GLY A 306 10.53 -4.23 2.21
N TYR A 307 10.43 -5.00 3.30
CA TYR A 307 10.76 -4.51 4.65
C TYR A 307 11.71 -5.38 5.46
N THR A 308 12.02 -6.59 5.02
CA THR A 308 13.00 -7.45 5.74
C THR A 308 14.42 -7.16 5.31
N ARG A 309 15.37 -7.27 6.26
CA ARG A 309 16.81 -7.13 6.02
C ARG A 309 17.17 -5.81 5.32
N VAL A 310 16.58 -4.70 5.80
CA VAL A 310 16.77 -3.37 5.20
C VAL A 310 17.57 -2.42 6.08
N LEU A 311 17.78 -2.76 7.35
CA LEU A 311 18.54 -1.98 8.31
C LEU A 311 19.89 -2.64 8.58
N ASP A 312 20.94 -1.82 8.71
CA ASP A 312 22.25 -2.25 9.18
C ASP A 312 22.13 -2.80 10.62
N GLY A 313 22.79 -3.92 10.88
CA GLY A 313 22.84 -4.55 12.20
C GLY A 313 23.42 -3.65 13.31
N GLY A 314 24.30 -2.71 12.97
CA GLY A 314 24.84 -1.69 13.88
C GLY A 314 23.82 -0.69 14.42
N LEU A 315 22.62 -0.63 13.83
CA LEU A 315 21.52 0.19 14.34
C LEU A 315 20.69 -0.45 15.45
N LYS A 316 21.03 -1.69 15.84
CA LYS A 316 20.36 -2.37 16.95
C LYS A 316 20.72 -1.73 18.28
N ASN A 317 19.70 -1.43 19.08
CA ASN A 317 19.92 -1.08 20.47
C ASN A 317 20.28 -2.33 21.31
N PRO A 318 20.87 -2.20 22.50
CA PRO A 318 21.28 -3.32 23.32
C PRO A 318 20.18 -4.34 23.65
N ASN A 319 18.94 -3.91 23.80
CA ASN A 319 17.80 -4.79 24.03
C ASN A 319 17.39 -5.56 22.77
N GLU A 320 17.55 -4.95 21.58
CA GLU A 320 17.31 -5.62 20.29
C GLU A 320 18.35 -6.70 20.04
N VAL A 321 19.62 -6.45 20.37
CA VAL A 321 20.70 -7.45 20.32
C VAL A 321 20.38 -8.65 21.23
N ARG A 322 19.85 -8.38 22.44
CA ARG A 322 19.46 -9.43 23.41
C ARG A 322 18.08 -10.02 23.15
N SER A 323 17.35 -9.48 22.17
CA SER A 323 15.94 -9.84 21.87
C SER A 323 15.03 -9.76 23.11
N THR A 324 15.23 -8.74 23.95
CA THR A 324 14.45 -8.54 25.18
C THR A 324 13.61 -7.27 25.12
N PRO A 325 12.32 -7.31 25.51
CA PRO A 325 11.49 -6.11 25.59
C PRO A 325 12.05 -5.09 26.59
N LEU A 326 11.80 -3.79 26.30
CA LEU A 326 12.11 -2.72 27.25
C LEU A 326 10.98 -2.57 28.28
N SER A 327 11.36 -2.14 29.50
CA SER A 327 10.38 -1.73 30.51
C SER A 327 9.67 -0.45 30.10
N LEU A 328 8.35 -0.43 30.26
CA LEU A 328 7.47 0.72 30.01
C LEU A 328 7.01 1.42 31.31
N SER A 329 7.85 1.37 32.36
CA SER A 329 7.62 2.14 33.57
C SER A 329 7.79 3.65 33.32
N ALA A 330 7.18 4.50 34.14
CA ALA A 330 7.31 5.95 34.03
C ALA A 330 8.79 6.41 34.06
N SER A 331 9.62 5.78 34.91
CA SER A 331 11.05 6.09 35.01
C SER A 331 11.83 5.66 33.74
N SER A 332 11.40 4.62 33.06
CA SER A 332 12.00 4.22 31.78
C SER A 332 11.57 5.14 30.63
N LEU A 333 10.30 5.54 30.62
CA LEU A 333 9.72 6.42 29.60
C LEU A 333 10.26 7.84 29.67
N SER A 334 10.58 8.36 30.88
CA SER A 334 11.09 9.74 31.07
C SER A 334 12.42 10.03 30.35
N LYS A 335 13.12 9.00 29.87
CA LYS A 335 14.37 9.13 29.10
C LYS A 335 14.16 9.52 27.63
N PHE A 336 12.91 9.49 27.15
CA PHE A 336 12.56 9.73 25.75
C PHE A 336 11.89 11.10 25.60
N ASP A 337 12.14 11.73 24.47
CA ASP A 337 11.50 12.98 24.06
C ASP A 337 10.15 12.72 23.41
N LEU A 338 10.00 11.56 22.75
CA LEU A 338 8.82 11.14 22.01
C LEU A 338 8.56 9.65 22.18
N VAL A 339 7.30 9.28 22.35
CA VAL A 339 6.84 7.88 22.33
C VAL A 339 5.95 7.68 21.10
N VAL A 340 6.28 6.72 20.26
CA VAL A 340 5.54 6.39 19.03
C VAL A 340 4.90 5.02 19.18
N VAL A 341 3.58 4.93 19.07
CA VAL A 341 2.84 3.67 18.95
C VAL A 341 2.60 3.38 17.48
N GLY A 342 3.31 2.41 16.93
CA GLY A 342 3.39 2.16 15.50
C GLY A 342 2.10 1.64 14.85
N SER A 343 1.26 0.88 15.58
CA SER A 343 -0.04 0.44 15.12
C SER A 343 -1.05 0.56 16.26
N ILE A 344 -1.79 1.67 16.29
CA ILE A 344 -2.71 1.96 17.42
C ILE A 344 -3.80 0.90 17.55
N LYS A 345 -4.37 0.42 16.45
CA LYS A 345 -5.45 -0.58 16.47
C LYS A 345 -5.02 -1.92 17.08
N ARG A 346 -3.76 -2.28 16.91
CA ARG A 346 -3.20 -3.53 17.44
C ARG A 346 -2.66 -3.40 18.86
N ASN A 347 -2.41 -2.18 19.31
CA ASN A 347 -1.80 -1.87 20.60
C ASN A 347 -2.67 -0.93 21.46
N GLU A 348 -3.99 -0.87 21.25
CA GLU A 348 -4.87 0.14 21.87
C GLU A 348 -4.81 0.12 23.39
N ASN A 349 -4.90 -1.05 24.00
CA ASN A 349 -4.83 -1.18 25.47
C ASN A 349 -3.49 -0.68 26.02
N LEU A 350 -2.38 -1.00 25.36
CA LEU A 350 -1.05 -0.57 25.72
C LEU A 350 -0.92 0.96 25.55
N ALA A 351 -1.40 1.49 24.43
CA ALA A 351 -1.37 2.93 24.15
C ALA A 351 -2.14 3.74 25.20
N ARG A 352 -3.31 3.29 25.64
CA ARG A 352 -4.10 3.92 26.70
C ARG A 352 -3.37 3.88 28.06
N GLN A 353 -2.72 2.77 28.40
CA GLN A 353 -1.92 2.66 29.63
C GLN A 353 -0.71 3.60 29.64
N LEU A 354 -0.13 3.87 28.46
CA LEU A 354 1.00 4.78 28.32
C LEU A 354 0.64 6.22 28.65
N LEU A 355 -0.57 6.69 28.32
CA LEU A 355 -1.03 8.05 28.63
C LEU A 355 -1.06 8.36 30.13
N GLY A 356 -1.22 7.35 30.99
CA GLY A 356 -1.09 7.49 32.44
C GLY A 356 0.36 7.58 32.95
N ARG A 357 1.37 7.39 32.07
CA ARG A 357 2.78 7.29 32.42
C ARG A 357 3.69 8.23 31.64
N PHE A 358 3.20 8.79 30.54
CA PHE A 358 3.96 9.66 29.64
C PHE A 358 3.05 10.75 29.07
N PRO A 359 3.57 11.99 28.85
CA PRO A 359 2.77 13.12 28.40
C PRO A 359 2.12 12.87 27.02
N ALA A 360 0.83 13.16 26.90
CA ALA A 360 0.06 12.94 25.68
C ALA A 360 0.61 13.77 24.50
N ASN A 361 1.00 15.02 24.72
CA ASN A 361 1.59 15.91 23.71
C ASN A 361 3.00 15.49 23.22
N LYS A 362 3.57 14.46 23.83
CA LYS A 362 4.81 13.79 23.40
C LYS A 362 4.54 12.35 22.95
N THR A 363 3.28 12.01 22.74
CA THR A 363 2.85 10.68 22.30
C THR A 363 2.28 10.77 20.88
N VAL A 364 2.75 9.89 20.03
CA VAL A 364 2.31 9.78 18.63
C VAL A 364 1.70 8.42 18.39
N TRP A 365 0.55 8.40 17.77
CA TRP A 365 -0.13 7.18 17.34
C TRP A 365 -0.15 7.09 15.83
N VAL A 366 0.04 5.89 15.31
CA VAL A 366 -0.04 5.61 13.86
C VAL A 366 -1.19 4.66 13.60
N ASN A 367 -2.10 5.07 12.73
CA ASN A 367 -3.19 4.25 12.23
C ASN A 367 -2.91 3.85 10.77
N GLY A 368 -2.42 2.63 10.58
CA GLY A 368 -2.07 2.04 9.28
C GLY A 368 -3.19 1.21 8.65
N GLU A 369 -4.41 1.22 9.21
CA GLU A 369 -5.52 0.40 8.72
C GLU A 369 -5.98 0.77 7.31
N ASP A 370 -6.58 -0.21 6.61
CA ASP A 370 -7.17 -0.04 5.28
C ASP A 370 -8.48 0.77 5.29
N ALA A 371 -9.09 0.92 6.46
CA ALA A 371 -10.33 1.67 6.65
C ALA A 371 -10.07 3.06 7.22
N THR A 372 -10.83 4.04 6.74
CA THR A 372 -10.86 5.38 7.33
C THR A 372 -11.37 5.30 8.77
N PRO A 373 -10.67 5.91 9.74
CA PRO A 373 -11.17 5.99 11.11
C PRO A 373 -12.52 6.70 11.18
N SER A 374 -13.37 6.27 12.10
CA SER A 374 -14.63 6.96 12.37
C SER A 374 -14.37 8.37 12.93
N ARG A 375 -15.38 9.23 12.78
CA ARG A 375 -15.33 10.58 13.36
C ARG A 375 -15.12 10.55 14.89
N GLU A 376 -15.72 9.59 15.56
CA GLU A 376 -15.58 9.40 17.01
C GLU A 376 -14.16 9.01 17.40
N GLU A 377 -13.53 8.09 16.67
CA GLU A 377 -12.12 7.72 16.89
C GLU A 377 -11.18 8.91 16.72
N LEU A 378 -11.37 9.71 15.69
CA LEU A 378 -10.57 10.92 15.45
C LEU A 378 -10.75 11.94 16.59
N ARG A 379 -12.00 12.20 17.01
CA ARG A 379 -12.30 13.09 18.14
C ARG A 379 -11.68 12.61 19.46
N THR A 380 -11.76 11.31 19.71
CA THR A 380 -11.14 10.72 20.90
C THR A 380 -9.64 10.99 20.92
N CYS A 381 -8.94 10.74 19.81
CA CYS A 381 -7.50 11.00 19.73
C CYS A 381 -7.18 12.49 19.93
N THR A 382 -7.94 13.37 19.27
CA THR A 382 -7.77 14.83 19.41
C THR A 382 -7.98 15.30 20.85
N SER A 383 -9.04 14.80 21.52
CA SER A 383 -9.34 15.16 22.93
C SER A 383 -8.30 14.67 23.93
N LEU A 384 -7.58 13.60 23.60
CA LEU A 384 -6.47 13.10 24.41
C LEU A 384 -5.19 13.94 24.27
N GLY A 385 -5.10 14.81 23.26
CA GLY A 385 -3.93 15.65 23.00
C GLY A 385 -2.74 14.88 22.43
N VAL A 386 -2.96 13.72 21.80
CA VAL A 386 -1.93 12.95 21.10
C VAL A 386 -1.85 13.38 19.63
N THR A 387 -0.68 13.27 19.02
CA THR A 387 -0.55 13.38 17.57
C THR A 387 -0.93 12.07 16.93
N LEU A 388 -1.84 12.10 15.93
CA LEU A 388 -2.32 10.93 15.23
C LEU A 388 -1.94 10.99 13.73
N PHE A 389 -1.25 9.98 13.24
CA PHE A 389 -1.05 9.78 11.80
C PHE A 389 -2.02 8.74 11.27
N VAL A 390 -2.66 9.05 10.14
CA VAL A 390 -3.71 8.21 9.52
C VAL A 390 -3.38 7.95 8.05
N ARG A 391 -3.29 6.69 7.65
CA ARG A 391 -3.00 6.31 6.26
C ARG A 391 -4.21 6.52 5.32
N GLU A 392 -5.36 6.04 5.72
CA GLU A 392 -6.60 6.14 4.93
C GLU A 392 -7.48 7.28 5.45
N LEU A 393 -6.98 8.52 5.39
CA LEU A 393 -7.73 9.70 5.78
C LEU A 393 -8.54 10.21 4.57
N THR A 394 -9.77 9.74 4.39
CA THR A 394 -10.58 10.06 3.21
C THR A 394 -11.27 11.42 3.28
N LYS A 395 -11.43 11.97 4.47
CA LYS A 395 -12.06 13.28 4.70
C LYS A 395 -11.21 14.08 5.68
N PHE A 396 -11.18 15.37 5.45
CA PHE A 396 -10.47 16.27 6.36
C PHE A 396 -11.21 16.41 7.69
N PRO A 397 -10.49 16.40 8.84
CA PRO A 397 -11.10 16.48 10.16
C PRO A 397 -11.64 17.86 10.57
N GLN A 398 -11.62 18.87 9.70
CA GLN A 398 -12.19 20.20 10.01
C GLN A 398 -13.65 20.17 10.48
N HIS A 399 -14.36 19.11 10.21
CA HIS A 399 -15.74 18.93 10.62
C HIS A 399 -15.89 17.95 11.80
N LEU A 400 -14.78 17.72 12.53
CA LEU A 400 -14.80 16.95 13.79
C LEU A 400 -15.40 17.78 14.95
#